data_da89c09c401fc5a6c537b0719b1518aa
#
_entry.id   da89c09c401fc5a6c537b0719b1518aa
#
_cell.length_a   1.000
_cell.length_b   1.000
_cell.length_c   1.000
_cell.angle_alpha   90.00
_cell.angle_beta   90.00
_cell.angle_gamma   90.00
#
_symmetry.space_group_name_H-M   'P 1'
#
loop_
_entity.id
_entity.type
_entity.pdbx_description
1 polymer ?
#
loop_
_entity_poly.entity_id
_entity_poly.type
_entity_poly.pdbx_seq_one_letter_code
_entity_poly.pdbx_strand_id
1 'polypeptide(L)'
;MIRLNVDDFTTPPYYTIPVDNPYIGDPLIRDEIFALGLRNPWRWSFDRLTNEVWIADVGQGAWEEVNSLPFATSGGINYGWRCYEGNAPYNTAGCLPQASYVSPVFVYPHIFATGGFSVTGGYVYRGAEFPTLYGYYVCADYVSGNVWLIKPDGGGGWNSYIQGGLPGNISGFGEAENGTLYALSLGGTLYKVDTLTVVLPATLLEFTAKAFKGYNELRWKTTNEQNLAGYEIEYSFNGVDFVTAGNKLAENGTGDNHYSFQHTITGFTRLFYRLKIKDMDGRIKYSAILTVDKKTDALVKIYPMPIT
;
A
#
# COMPACT_ATOMS: atom_id res chain seq x y z
N MET A 1 -17.37 10.97 -15.93
CA MET A 1 -16.81 12.32 -15.62
C MET A 1 -16.98 13.21 -16.85
N ILE A 2 -17.31 14.48 -16.69
CA ILE A 2 -17.35 15.47 -17.77
C ILE A 2 -16.24 16.50 -17.60
N ARG A 3 -15.79 17.12 -18.71
CA ARG A 3 -14.85 18.23 -18.72
C ARG A 3 -15.39 19.35 -19.59
N LEU A 4 -15.49 20.54 -19.00
CA LEU A 4 -16.05 21.73 -19.61
C LEU A 4 -15.05 22.90 -19.46
N ASN A 5 -15.03 23.81 -20.42
CA ASN A 5 -14.41 25.11 -20.25
C ASN A 5 -15.48 26.13 -19.82
N VAL A 6 -15.26 26.75 -18.69
CA VAL A 6 -16.17 27.76 -18.09
C VAL A 6 -15.60 29.18 -18.08
N ASP A 7 -14.56 29.43 -18.87
CA ASP A 7 -13.92 30.78 -18.95
C ASP A 7 -14.85 31.82 -19.58
N ASP A 8 -15.71 31.38 -20.51
CA ASP A 8 -16.76 32.24 -21.10
C ASP A 8 -18.15 31.71 -20.67
N PHE A 9 -18.80 32.43 -19.77
CA PHE A 9 -20.11 32.13 -19.22
C PHE A 9 -21.14 33.26 -19.47
N THR A 10 -20.90 34.14 -20.47
CA THR A 10 -21.73 35.29 -20.73
C THR A 10 -23.01 34.93 -21.49
N THR A 11 -22.98 33.85 -22.27
CA THR A 11 -24.12 33.40 -23.08
C THR A 11 -24.38 31.91 -22.88
N PRO A 12 -25.66 31.47 -22.90
CA PRO A 12 -25.98 30.04 -22.88
C PRO A 12 -25.33 29.28 -24.06
N PRO A 13 -24.79 28.09 -23.83
CA PRO A 13 -24.97 27.23 -22.62
C PRO A 13 -24.04 27.55 -21.42
N TYR A 14 -23.37 28.69 -21.37
CA TYR A 14 -22.48 29.12 -20.28
C TYR A 14 -21.24 28.22 -20.09
N TYR A 15 -20.88 27.45 -21.08
CA TYR A 15 -19.64 26.68 -21.17
C TYR A 15 -19.31 26.36 -22.62
N THR A 16 -18.08 26.00 -22.87
CA THR A 16 -17.64 25.42 -24.13
C THR A 16 -16.99 24.07 -23.89
N ILE A 17 -16.93 23.26 -24.95
CA ILE A 17 -16.29 21.95 -24.87
C ILE A 17 -14.83 22.14 -25.26
N PRO A 18 -13.86 21.73 -24.39
CA PRO A 18 -12.44 21.74 -24.75
C PRO A 18 -12.18 20.96 -26.04
N VAL A 19 -11.43 21.52 -26.96
CA VAL A 19 -11.18 20.94 -28.30
C VAL A 19 -10.44 19.60 -28.25
N ASP A 20 -9.82 19.29 -27.13
CA ASP A 20 -9.12 18.06 -26.84
C ASP A 20 -9.92 17.09 -25.96
N ASN A 21 -11.24 17.28 -25.84
CA ASN A 21 -12.11 16.27 -25.25
C ASN A 21 -12.11 15.01 -26.12
N PRO A 22 -12.06 13.80 -25.49
CA PRO A 22 -11.77 12.55 -26.21
C PRO A 22 -12.87 12.09 -27.17
N TYR A 23 -14.10 12.54 -27.02
CA TYR A 23 -15.25 12.08 -27.77
C TYR A 23 -15.87 13.10 -28.70
N ILE A 24 -15.15 14.19 -29.00
CA ILE A 24 -15.66 15.22 -29.93
C ILE A 24 -16.00 14.58 -31.29
N GLY A 25 -17.25 14.77 -31.69
CA GLY A 25 -17.76 14.26 -32.97
C GLY A 25 -18.12 12.78 -32.98
N ASP A 26 -18.06 12.09 -31.87
CA ASP A 26 -18.58 10.72 -31.74
C ASP A 26 -20.12 10.77 -31.64
N PRO A 27 -20.86 10.17 -32.58
CA PRO A 27 -22.33 10.26 -32.58
C PRO A 27 -22.99 9.48 -31.43
N LEU A 28 -22.26 8.63 -30.72
CA LEU A 28 -22.78 7.78 -29.65
C LEU A 28 -22.44 8.29 -28.25
N ILE A 29 -21.46 9.19 -28.14
CA ILE A 29 -20.98 9.68 -26.86
C ILE A 29 -21.03 11.23 -26.87
N ARG A 30 -21.49 11.81 -25.76
CA ARG A 30 -21.57 13.27 -25.62
C ARG A 30 -20.17 13.86 -25.57
N ASP A 31 -19.98 14.97 -26.28
CA ASP A 31 -18.70 15.68 -26.40
C ASP A 31 -18.17 16.18 -25.02
N GLU A 32 -19.07 16.40 -24.05
CA GLU A 32 -18.71 16.80 -22.67
C GLU A 32 -18.01 15.70 -21.87
N ILE A 33 -18.18 14.44 -22.29
CA ILE A 33 -17.64 13.31 -21.55
C ILE A 33 -16.12 13.25 -21.68
N PHE A 34 -15.45 13.11 -20.54
CA PHE A 34 -14.00 13.01 -20.44
C PHE A 34 -13.55 11.60 -20.06
N ALA A 35 -14.24 10.94 -19.13
CA ALA A 35 -13.96 9.57 -18.71
C ALA A 35 -15.23 8.81 -18.43
N LEU A 36 -15.20 7.49 -18.67
CA LEU A 36 -16.30 6.55 -18.54
C LEU A 36 -16.01 5.49 -17.48
N GLY A 37 -17.01 4.67 -17.16
CA GLY A 37 -16.83 3.45 -16.37
C GLY A 37 -16.59 3.67 -14.89
N LEU A 38 -17.02 4.78 -14.33
CA LEU A 38 -17.13 5.02 -12.90
C LEU A 38 -18.53 4.70 -12.41
N ARG A 39 -18.65 4.15 -11.20
CA ARG A 39 -19.95 3.79 -10.60
C ARG A 39 -20.55 4.94 -9.80
N ASN A 40 -19.84 5.39 -8.77
CA ASN A 40 -20.27 6.44 -7.86
C ASN A 40 -19.03 7.21 -7.37
N PRO A 41 -18.41 8.01 -8.24
CA PRO A 41 -17.23 8.81 -7.89
C PRO A 41 -17.64 9.84 -6.84
N TRP A 42 -17.43 9.48 -5.56
CA TRP A 42 -17.92 10.27 -4.43
C TRP A 42 -17.17 11.60 -4.34
N ARG A 43 -15.82 11.53 -4.40
CA ARG A 43 -14.97 12.72 -4.45
C ARG A 43 -13.76 12.47 -5.33
N TRP A 44 -13.28 13.55 -5.89
CA TRP A 44 -12.06 13.60 -6.68
C TRP A 44 -11.27 14.86 -6.32
N SER A 45 -9.98 14.85 -6.58
CA SER A 45 -9.06 15.95 -6.33
C SER A 45 -7.97 15.99 -7.38
N PHE A 46 -7.35 17.17 -7.53
CA PHE A 46 -6.10 17.29 -8.28
C PHE A 46 -4.90 17.22 -7.34
N ASP A 47 -3.87 16.53 -7.76
CA ASP A 47 -2.55 16.73 -7.18
C ASP A 47 -2.01 18.08 -7.66
N ARG A 48 -1.83 19.05 -6.76
CA ARG A 48 -1.41 20.41 -7.09
C ARG A 48 -0.04 20.53 -7.74
N LEU A 49 0.79 19.46 -7.67
CA LEU A 49 2.13 19.44 -8.28
C LEU A 49 2.10 18.86 -9.68
N THR A 50 1.40 17.76 -9.89
CA THR A 50 1.41 17.00 -11.15
C THR A 50 0.18 17.26 -12.01
N ASN A 51 -0.86 17.87 -11.45
CA ASN A 51 -2.21 18.00 -12.02
C ASN A 51 -2.89 16.63 -12.28
N GLU A 52 -2.39 15.56 -11.71
CA GLU A 52 -3.01 14.25 -11.77
C GLU A 52 -4.34 14.27 -11.03
N VAL A 53 -5.37 13.68 -11.63
CA VAL A 53 -6.70 13.57 -11.02
C VAL A 53 -6.77 12.27 -10.24
N TRP A 54 -7.18 12.36 -8.98
CA TRP A 54 -7.43 11.23 -8.10
C TRP A 54 -8.93 11.11 -7.83
N ILE A 55 -9.49 9.91 -8.03
CA ILE A 55 -10.93 9.67 -7.98
C ILE A 55 -11.19 8.52 -7.01
N ALA A 56 -12.00 8.77 -6.00
CA ALA A 56 -12.52 7.73 -5.11
C ALA A 56 -13.89 7.30 -5.61
N ASP A 57 -14.00 6.06 -6.06
CA ASP A 57 -15.22 5.52 -6.65
C ASP A 57 -15.82 4.44 -5.74
N VAL A 58 -16.99 4.73 -5.18
CA VAL A 58 -17.67 3.82 -4.25
C VAL A 58 -18.24 2.63 -5.01
N GLY A 59 -17.83 1.45 -4.60
CA GLY A 59 -18.18 0.18 -5.19
C GLY A 59 -19.63 -0.25 -4.96
N GLN A 60 -20.00 -1.40 -5.50
CA GLN A 60 -21.39 -1.90 -5.43
C GLN A 60 -21.64 -2.73 -4.18
N GLY A 61 -20.75 -3.66 -3.86
CA GLY A 61 -21.02 -4.56 -2.76
C GLY A 61 -19.86 -5.45 -2.31
N ALA A 62 -18.72 -5.39 -2.98
CA ALA A 62 -17.57 -6.21 -2.64
C ALA A 62 -16.27 -5.43 -2.52
N TRP A 63 -16.08 -4.38 -3.31
CA TRP A 63 -14.83 -3.65 -3.41
C TRP A 63 -15.06 -2.14 -3.49
N GLU A 64 -14.18 -1.39 -2.85
CA GLU A 64 -14.00 0.03 -3.04
C GLU A 64 -12.75 0.29 -3.86
N GLU A 65 -12.71 1.40 -4.63
CA GLU A 65 -11.56 1.69 -5.49
C GLU A 65 -11.14 3.15 -5.49
N VAL A 66 -9.85 3.35 -5.70
CA VAL A 66 -9.26 4.65 -5.98
C VAL A 66 -8.62 4.56 -7.36
N ASN A 67 -8.97 5.51 -8.21
CA ASN A 67 -8.45 5.64 -9.55
C ASN A 67 -7.56 6.88 -9.65
N SER A 68 -6.62 6.87 -10.59
CA SER A 68 -5.79 8.01 -10.92
C SER A 68 -5.77 8.22 -12.43
N LEU A 69 -5.67 9.46 -12.83
CA LEU A 69 -5.67 9.89 -14.23
C LEU A 69 -4.64 10.99 -14.43
N PRO A 70 -3.56 10.75 -15.19
CA PRO A 70 -2.67 11.81 -15.62
C PRO A 70 -3.42 12.87 -16.42
N PHE A 71 -3.29 14.14 -16.05
CA PHE A 71 -4.03 15.25 -16.69
C PHE A 71 -3.75 15.36 -18.19
N ALA A 72 -2.57 15.00 -18.64
CA ALA A 72 -2.15 15.03 -20.03
C ALA A 72 -2.73 13.90 -20.90
N THR A 73 -3.64 13.09 -20.36
CA THR A 73 -4.22 11.97 -21.11
C THR A 73 -5.24 12.49 -22.12
N SER A 74 -4.98 12.29 -23.39
CA SER A 74 -5.81 12.76 -24.51
C SER A 74 -6.88 11.76 -24.97
N GLY A 75 -6.91 10.55 -24.42
CA GLY A 75 -7.82 9.49 -24.83
C GLY A 75 -8.93 9.21 -23.82
N GLY A 76 -10.13 8.89 -24.28
CA GLY A 76 -11.27 8.53 -23.45
C GLY A 76 -10.98 7.34 -22.58
N ILE A 77 -10.86 7.58 -21.28
CA ILE A 77 -10.56 6.55 -20.29
C ILE A 77 -11.84 5.88 -19.86
N ASN A 78 -11.81 4.55 -19.78
CA ASN A 78 -12.88 3.74 -19.24
C ASN A 78 -12.34 2.91 -18.06
N TYR A 79 -12.86 3.15 -16.86
CA TYR A 79 -12.48 2.47 -15.63
C TYR A 79 -13.17 1.12 -15.41
N GLY A 80 -14.11 0.75 -16.30
CA GLY A 80 -14.63 -0.61 -16.38
C GLY A 80 -15.95 -0.88 -15.67
N TRP A 81 -16.52 0.01 -14.91
CA TRP A 81 -17.87 -0.16 -14.38
C TRP A 81 -18.90 -0.18 -15.55
N ARG A 82 -19.88 -1.06 -15.59
CA ARG A 82 -20.31 -2.11 -14.65
C ARG A 82 -19.63 -3.48 -14.85
N CYS A 83 -18.70 -3.59 -15.75
CA CYS A 83 -18.07 -4.87 -16.10
C CYS A 83 -17.26 -5.43 -14.94
N TYR A 84 -16.56 -4.53 -14.24
CA TYR A 84 -15.69 -4.84 -13.11
C TYR A 84 -16.04 -3.96 -11.91
N GLU A 85 -15.83 -4.53 -10.70
CA GLU A 85 -15.87 -3.84 -9.42
C GLU A 85 -14.48 -4.03 -8.79
N GLY A 86 -13.72 -2.95 -8.64
CA GLY A 86 -12.28 -3.06 -8.39
C GLY A 86 -11.60 -3.85 -9.50
N ASN A 87 -10.83 -4.88 -9.12
CA ASN A 87 -10.19 -5.79 -10.07
C ASN A 87 -10.99 -7.08 -10.35
N ALA A 88 -12.21 -7.20 -9.81
CA ALA A 88 -13.02 -8.40 -9.92
C ALA A 88 -14.13 -8.26 -10.98
N PRO A 89 -14.45 -9.32 -11.74
CA PRO A 89 -15.59 -9.33 -12.63
C PRO A 89 -16.89 -9.11 -11.84
N TYR A 90 -17.76 -8.19 -12.32
CA TYR A 90 -19.08 -7.95 -11.72
C TYR A 90 -20.21 -8.34 -12.68
N ASN A 91 -20.45 -7.57 -13.74
CA ASN A 91 -21.45 -7.88 -14.75
C ASN A 91 -20.82 -7.73 -16.15
N THR A 92 -20.24 -8.82 -16.62
CA THR A 92 -19.39 -8.84 -17.82
C THR A 92 -20.16 -9.07 -19.13
N ALA A 93 -21.49 -9.16 -19.09
CA ALA A 93 -22.28 -9.34 -20.31
C ALA A 93 -22.13 -8.14 -21.27
N GLY A 94 -21.60 -8.38 -22.46
CA GLY A 94 -21.32 -7.35 -23.47
C GLY A 94 -20.09 -6.49 -23.19
N CYS A 95 -19.23 -6.89 -22.26
CA CYS A 95 -18.01 -6.17 -21.90
C CYS A 95 -16.83 -6.57 -22.79
N LEU A 96 -15.85 -5.66 -22.89
CA LEU A 96 -14.54 -5.94 -23.47
C LEU A 96 -13.67 -6.75 -22.48
N PRO A 97 -12.57 -7.35 -22.92
CA PRO A 97 -11.59 -7.95 -22.02
C PRO A 97 -11.08 -6.95 -20.98
N GLN A 98 -10.73 -7.40 -19.77
CA GLN A 98 -10.29 -6.54 -18.66
C GLN A 98 -9.15 -5.60 -19.03
N ALA A 99 -8.21 -6.06 -19.83
CA ALA A 99 -7.08 -5.25 -20.30
C ALA A 99 -7.48 -4.04 -21.18
N SER A 100 -8.74 -3.95 -21.60
CA SER A 100 -9.28 -2.79 -22.31
C SER A 100 -9.73 -1.65 -21.39
N TYR A 101 -9.70 -1.88 -20.09
CA TYR A 101 -10.09 -0.91 -19.07
C TYR A 101 -8.88 -0.49 -18.25
N VAL A 102 -8.93 0.73 -17.68
CA VAL A 102 -7.90 1.20 -16.76
C VAL A 102 -8.17 0.62 -15.37
N SER A 103 -7.20 -0.13 -14.86
CA SER A 103 -7.30 -0.69 -13.52
C SER A 103 -7.15 0.39 -12.45
N PRO A 104 -7.86 0.27 -11.31
CA PRO A 104 -7.66 1.16 -10.18
C PRO A 104 -6.23 1.08 -9.62
N VAL A 105 -5.75 2.17 -9.07
CA VAL A 105 -4.44 2.23 -8.40
C VAL A 105 -4.47 1.57 -7.03
N PHE A 106 -5.66 1.50 -6.43
CA PHE A 106 -5.88 0.87 -5.14
C PHE A 106 -7.30 0.34 -5.02
N VAL A 107 -7.45 -0.84 -4.43
CA VAL A 107 -8.73 -1.46 -4.09
C VAL A 107 -8.70 -2.03 -2.69
N TYR A 108 -9.83 -2.03 -2.00
CA TYR A 108 -9.98 -2.73 -0.72
C TYR A 108 -11.35 -3.39 -0.59
N PRO A 109 -11.43 -4.54 0.14
CA PRO A 109 -12.64 -5.32 0.24
C PRO A 109 -13.63 -4.71 1.24
N HIS A 110 -14.90 -5.06 1.11
CA HIS A 110 -15.94 -4.79 2.10
C HIS A 110 -15.76 -5.66 3.35
N ILE A 111 -14.64 -5.42 4.06
CA ILE A 111 -14.29 -6.08 5.33
C ILE A 111 -13.88 -5.00 6.32
N PHE A 112 -14.57 -4.91 7.47
CA PHE A 112 -14.41 -3.82 8.43
C PHE A 112 -12.95 -3.66 8.91
N ALA A 113 -12.29 -4.76 9.26
CA ALA A 113 -10.95 -4.73 9.86
C ALA A 113 -9.82 -4.35 8.87
N THR A 114 -9.94 -4.71 7.60
CA THR A 114 -8.86 -4.56 6.59
C THR A 114 -9.26 -3.71 5.40
N GLY A 115 -10.50 -3.23 5.38
CA GLY A 115 -11.09 -2.48 4.29
C GLY A 115 -12.10 -1.47 4.81
N GLY A 116 -13.29 -1.50 4.25
CA GLY A 116 -14.39 -0.60 4.59
C GLY A 116 -15.58 -0.85 3.69
N PHE A 117 -16.43 0.15 3.52
CA PHE A 117 -17.68 0.00 2.77
C PHE A 117 -18.05 1.23 1.94
N SER A 118 -17.29 2.32 2.05
CA SER A 118 -17.54 3.55 1.30
C SER A 118 -16.32 4.46 1.32
N VAL A 119 -15.56 4.44 0.24
CA VAL A 119 -14.38 5.29 0.09
C VAL A 119 -14.78 6.76 0.02
N THR A 120 -14.15 7.57 0.86
CA THR A 120 -14.45 9.01 0.93
C THR A 120 -13.66 9.84 -0.08
N GLY A 121 -12.49 9.33 -0.50
CA GLY A 121 -11.52 10.10 -1.28
C GLY A 121 -10.55 10.89 -0.41
N GLY A 122 -9.79 11.78 -1.01
CA GLY A 122 -8.75 12.53 -0.33
C GLY A 122 -7.92 13.41 -1.25
N TYR A 123 -6.66 13.66 -0.86
CA TYR A 123 -5.71 14.50 -1.59
C TYR A 123 -4.29 13.93 -1.53
N VAL A 124 -3.48 14.23 -2.55
CA VAL A 124 -2.04 14.01 -2.48
C VAL A 124 -1.43 15.09 -1.58
N TYR A 125 -0.77 14.66 -0.50
CA TYR A 125 -0.16 15.61 0.43
C TYR A 125 1.06 16.31 -0.21
N ARG A 126 1.01 17.65 -0.26
CA ARG A 126 2.07 18.51 -0.80
C ARG A 126 2.53 19.60 0.18
N GLY A 127 2.07 19.53 1.43
CA GLY A 127 2.49 20.46 2.47
C GLY A 127 3.93 20.24 2.93
N ALA A 128 4.56 21.30 3.44
CA ALA A 128 5.92 21.25 3.97
C ALA A 128 5.97 20.81 5.44
N GLU A 129 4.84 20.87 6.16
CA GLU A 129 4.80 20.61 7.61
C GLU A 129 5.13 19.16 7.95
N PHE A 130 4.70 18.20 7.11
CA PHE A 130 4.93 16.77 7.32
C PHE A 130 5.66 16.15 6.12
N PRO A 131 7.00 16.28 6.03
CA PRO A 131 7.79 15.79 4.89
C PRO A 131 7.64 14.28 4.65
N THR A 132 7.34 13.50 5.68
CA THR A 132 7.13 12.04 5.58
C THR A 132 5.84 11.66 4.82
N LEU A 133 4.85 12.55 4.80
CA LEU A 133 3.62 12.36 4.04
C LEU A 133 3.74 12.85 2.59
N TYR A 134 4.81 13.57 2.26
CA TYR A 134 4.93 14.19 0.95
C TYR A 134 4.83 13.18 -0.20
N GLY A 135 3.90 13.41 -1.10
CA GLY A 135 3.64 12.55 -2.25
C GLY A 135 2.69 11.39 -2.00
N TYR A 136 2.19 11.20 -0.78
CA TYR A 136 1.14 10.22 -0.52
C TYR A 136 -0.25 10.80 -0.80
N TYR A 137 -1.08 10.04 -1.51
CA TYR A 137 -2.51 10.26 -1.51
C TYR A 137 -3.09 9.75 -0.19
N VAL A 138 -3.73 10.64 0.55
CA VAL A 138 -4.35 10.37 1.86
C VAL A 138 -5.84 10.26 1.65
N CYS A 139 -6.43 9.09 1.91
CA CYS A 139 -7.87 8.87 1.81
C CYS A 139 -8.41 8.05 2.97
N ALA A 140 -9.73 8.03 3.14
CA ALA A 140 -10.40 7.32 4.23
C ALA A 140 -11.64 6.56 3.74
N ASP A 141 -12.11 5.63 4.59
CA ASP A 141 -13.43 5.01 4.46
C ASP A 141 -14.40 5.63 5.46
N TYR A 142 -15.59 5.93 4.97
CA TYR A 142 -16.65 6.56 5.77
C TYR A 142 -17.14 5.68 6.93
N VAL A 143 -17.24 4.37 6.71
CA VAL A 143 -17.85 3.42 7.65
C VAL A 143 -16.83 2.89 8.64
N SER A 144 -15.70 2.40 8.15
CA SER A 144 -14.68 1.77 9.00
C SER A 144 -13.80 2.78 9.72
N GLY A 145 -13.66 4.00 9.18
CA GLY A 145 -12.69 4.99 9.66
C GLY A 145 -11.24 4.67 9.28
N ASN A 146 -11.00 3.61 8.52
CA ASN A 146 -9.67 3.29 8.03
C ASN A 146 -9.16 4.39 7.11
N VAL A 147 -7.87 4.69 7.24
CA VAL A 147 -7.16 5.67 6.41
C VAL A 147 -6.07 4.95 5.64
N TRP A 148 -5.88 5.30 4.40
CA TRP A 148 -4.78 4.78 3.59
C TRP A 148 -3.87 5.90 3.11
N LEU A 149 -2.60 5.56 3.03
CA LEU A 149 -1.55 6.33 2.37
C LEU A 149 -1.13 5.56 1.13
N ILE A 150 -1.30 6.15 -0.04
CA ILE A 150 -1.05 5.50 -1.32
C ILE A 150 -0.03 6.31 -2.12
N LYS A 151 0.97 5.66 -2.69
CA LYS A 151 1.90 6.30 -3.61
C LYS A 151 2.53 5.31 -4.59
N PRO A 152 3.09 5.78 -5.73
CA PRO A 152 3.84 4.92 -6.65
C PRO A 152 4.98 4.16 -5.94
N ASP A 153 5.21 2.90 -6.33
CA ASP A 153 6.29 2.06 -5.80
C ASP A 153 7.63 2.27 -6.53
N GLY A 154 7.63 3.04 -7.61
CA GLY A 154 8.79 3.27 -8.47
C GLY A 154 9.01 2.21 -9.55
N GLY A 155 8.27 1.11 -9.53
CA GLY A 155 8.33 0.01 -10.50
C GLY A 155 7.12 -0.05 -11.45
N GLY A 156 6.24 0.94 -11.40
CA GLY A 156 5.01 1.00 -12.19
C GLY A 156 3.77 0.50 -11.46
N GLY A 157 3.91 0.10 -10.19
CA GLY A 157 2.83 -0.27 -9.27
C GLY A 157 2.63 0.76 -8.16
N TRP A 158 1.85 0.37 -7.16
CA TRP A 158 1.44 1.23 -6.06
C TRP A 158 1.66 0.57 -4.70
N ASN A 159 2.21 1.32 -3.77
CA ASN A 159 2.26 0.96 -2.37
C ASN A 159 1.07 1.60 -1.65
N SER A 160 0.40 0.81 -0.79
CA SER A 160 -0.66 1.31 0.08
C SER A 160 -0.38 0.92 1.53
N TYR A 161 -0.63 1.83 2.45
CA TYR A 161 -0.40 1.63 3.88
C TYR A 161 -1.68 2.01 4.62
N ILE A 162 -2.29 1.04 5.31
CA ILE A 162 -3.42 1.31 6.19
C ILE A 162 -2.92 2.01 7.44
N GLN A 163 -3.63 3.04 7.85
CA GLN A 163 -3.44 3.76 9.09
C GLN A 163 -4.66 3.55 9.96
N GLY A 164 -4.48 3.26 11.24
CA GLY A 164 -5.61 3.12 12.15
C GLY A 164 -6.20 4.48 12.53
N GLY A 165 -7.51 4.52 12.74
CA GLY A 165 -8.10 5.36 13.74
C GLY A 165 -8.44 6.80 13.49
N LEU A 166 -8.90 7.20 12.30
CA LEU A 166 -9.78 8.36 12.30
C LEU A 166 -11.15 7.95 12.89
N PRO A 167 -11.83 8.85 13.61
CA PRO A 167 -13.22 8.62 13.94
C PRO A 167 -14.00 8.29 12.67
N GLY A 168 -14.91 7.34 12.70
CA GLY A 168 -15.79 7.04 11.57
C GLY A 168 -16.56 8.27 11.09
N ASN A 169 -17.24 8.15 9.96
CA ASN A 169 -18.04 9.21 9.33
C ASN A 169 -17.23 10.38 8.75
N ILE A 170 -15.98 10.15 8.37
CA ILE A 170 -15.24 11.11 7.53
C ILE A 170 -15.88 11.15 6.15
N SER A 171 -16.47 12.26 5.79
CA SER A 171 -17.25 12.45 4.56
C SER A 171 -16.52 13.21 3.47
N GLY A 172 -15.35 13.74 3.78
CA GLY A 172 -14.54 14.50 2.83
C GLY A 172 -13.22 14.95 3.42
N PHE A 173 -12.35 15.41 2.52
CA PHE A 173 -11.11 16.08 2.83
C PHE A 173 -11.09 17.45 2.17
N GLY A 174 -10.24 18.33 2.66
CA GLY A 174 -9.92 19.61 2.08
C GLY A 174 -8.44 19.90 2.21
N GLU A 175 -7.91 20.63 1.24
CA GLU A 175 -6.52 21.05 1.20
C GLU A 175 -6.44 22.57 1.33
N ALA A 176 -5.68 23.05 2.32
CA ALA A 176 -5.41 24.47 2.48
C ALA A 176 -4.34 24.95 1.47
N GLU A 177 -4.20 26.27 1.33
CA GLU A 177 -3.24 26.89 0.41
C GLU A 177 -1.80 26.43 0.68
N ASN A 178 -1.41 26.27 1.95
CA ASN A 178 -0.10 25.79 2.36
C ASN A 178 0.10 24.26 2.24
N GLY A 179 -0.89 23.52 1.71
CA GLY A 179 -0.85 22.07 1.57
C GLY A 179 -1.24 21.27 2.83
N THR A 180 -1.65 21.93 3.90
CA THR A 180 -2.21 21.22 5.07
C THR A 180 -3.54 20.56 4.70
N LEU A 181 -3.69 19.29 5.03
CA LEU A 181 -4.94 18.55 4.82
C LEU A 181 -5.84 18.57 6.05
N TYR A 182 -7.13 18.62 5.79
CA TYR A 182 -8.17 18.52 6.79
C TYR A 182 -9.15 17.43 6.40
N ALA A 183 -9.63 16.67 7.39
CA ALA A 183 -10.70 15.69 7.24
C ALA A 183 -11.98 16.23 7.92
N LEU A 184 -13.12 16.04 7.24
CA LEU A 184 -14.42 16.53 7.72
C LEU A 184 -15.31 15.33 8.10
N SER A 185 -15.80 15.33 9.31
CA SER A 185 -16.82 14.39 9.77
C SER A 185 -18.23 14.94 9.58
N LEU A 186 -19.18 14.09 9.20
CA LEU A 186 -20.61 14.46 9.21
C LEU A 186 -21.13 14.88 10.59
N GLY A 187 -20.44 14.50 11.66
CA GLY A 187 -20.71 14.96 13.01
C GLY A 187 -20.38 16.43 13.28
N GLY A 188 -19.89 17.16 12.27
CA GLY A 188 -19.57 18.59 12.36
C GLY A 188 -18.17 18.88 12.89
N THR A 189 -17.28 17.89 12.97
CA THR A 189 -15.91 18.07 13.43
C THR A 189 -14.96 18.19 12.24
N LEU A 190 -14.08 19.19 12.31
CA LEU A 190 -12.95 19.36 11.39
C LEU A 190 -11.68 18.86 12.09
N TYR A 191 -11.03 17.88 11.47
CA TYR A 191 -9.75 17.33 11.94
C TYR A 191 -8.64 17.85 11.04
N LYS A 192 -7.57 18.35 11.63
CA LYS A 192 -6.31 18.54 10.90
C LYS A 192 -5.66 17.18 10.72
N VAL A 193 -5.26 16.86 9.49
CA VAL A 193 -4.37 15.73 9.24
C VAL A 193 -3.00 16.13 9.75
N ASP A 194 -2.65 15.60 10.90
CA ASP A 194 -1.36 15.76 11.55
C ASP A 194 -0.46 14.57 11.18
N THR A 195 0.78 14.55 11.65
CA THR A 195 1.67 13.40 11.47
C THR A 195 0.93 12.15 11.92
N LEU A 196 0.19 11.59 10.99
CA LEU A 196 -0.02 10.17 11.05
C LEU A 196 1.39 9.63 11.19
N THR A 197 1.66 8.93 12.26
CA THR A 197 2.86 8.14 12.33
C THR A 197 2.79 7.27 11.08
N VAL A 198 3.48 7.69 10.01
CA VAL A 198 3.56 6.87 8.81
C VAL A 198 4.11 5.57 9.33
N VAL A 199 3.27 4.54 9.38
CA VAL A 199 3.73 3.21 9.72
C VAL A 199 4.54 2.76 8.51
N LEU A 200 5.77 3.29 8.44
CA LEU A 200 6.77 2.68 7.59
C LEU A 200 6.86 1.24 8.07
N PRO A 201 6.75 0.27 7.16
CA PRO A 201 6.94 -1.12 7.55
C PRO A 201 8.23 -1.21 8.36
N ALA A 202 8.19 -1.92 9.48
CA ALA A 202 9.36 -2.10 10.32
C ALA A 202 10.60 -2.33 9.45
N THR A 203 11.59 -1.44 9.58
CA THR A 203 12.80 -1.54 8.79
C THR A 203 13.75 -2.48 9.51
N LEU A 204 14.01 -3.64 8.90
CA LEU A 204 15.04 -4.56 9.38
C LEU A 204 16.40 -3.93 9.10
N LEU A 205 17.09 -3.49 10.15
CA LEU A 205 18.43 -2.86 10.07
C LEU A 205 19.54 -3.89 10.05
N GLU A 206 19.37 -4.97 10.80
CA GLU A 206 20.37 -6.03 10.93
C GLU A 206 19.68 -7.38 11.13
N PHE A 207 20.22 -8.43 10.53
CA PHE A 207 19.84 -9.82 10.81
C PHE A 207 21.10 -10.68 10.75
N THR A 208 21.42 -11.35 11.84
CA THR A 208 22.61 -12.17 11.99
C THR A 208 22.29 -13.52 12.59
N ALA A 209 23.10 -14.53 12.26
CA ALA A 209 22.99 -15.87 12.81
C ALA A 209 24.36 -16.43 13.11
N LYS A 210 24.55 -17.06 14.28
CA LYS A 210 25.81 -17.62 14.74
C LYS A 210 25.60 -18.98 15.36
N ALA A 211 26.47 -19.95 14.99
CA ALA A 211 26.48 -21.27 15.58
C ALA A 211 27.21 -21.29 16.93
N PHE A 212 26.59 -21.95 17.90
CA PHE A 212 27.15 -22.29 19.20
C PHE A 212 27.07 -23.80 19.43
N LYS A 213 27.69 -24.27 20.52
CA LYS A 213 27.61 -25.71 20.90
C LYS A 213 26.18 -26.02 21.36
N GLY A 214 25.41 -26.72 20.51
CA GLY A 214 24.06 -27.20 20.83
C GLY A 214 22.92 -26.30 20.32
N TYR A 215 23.17 -25.10 19.88
CA TYR A 215 22.15 -24.19 19.34
C TYR A 215 22.74 -23.19 18.35
N ASN A 216 21.88 -22.59 17.54
CA ASN A 216 22.19 -21.39 16.75
C ASN A 216 21.49 -20.20 17.38
N GLU A 217 22.19 -19.07 17.52
CA GLU A 217 21.63 -17.82 17.97
C GLU A 217 21.39 -16.90 16.78
N LEU A 218 20.16 -16.44 16.66
CA LEU A 218 19.75 -15.45 15.69
C LEU A 218 19.53 -14.13 16.43
N ARG A 219 20.00 -13.02 15.85
CA ARG A 219 19.76 -11.68 16.37
C ARG A 219 19.32 -10.77 15.22
N TRP A 220 18.38 -9.90 15.51
CA TRP A 220 17.99 -8.86 14.56
C TRP A 220 17.67 -7.56 15.27
N LYS A 221 17.86 -6.50 14.51
CA LYS A 221 17.57 -5.15 14.92
C LYS A 221 16.61 -4.53 13.92
N THR A 222 15.62 -3.86 14.43
CA THR A 222 14.60 -3.17 13.63
C THR A 222 14.43 -1.74 14.13
N THR A 223 13.82 -0.90 13.31
CA THR A 223 13.39 0.43 13.70
C THR A 223 12.01 0.72 13.13
N ASN A 224 11.29 1.66 13.75
CA ASN A 224 9.92 2.05 13.34
C ASN A 224 8.95 0.87 13.26
N GLU A 225 8.94 0.02 14.28
CA GLU A 225 7.94 -1.04 14.40
C GLU A 225 6.60 -0.46 14.79
N GLN A 226 5.76 -0.26 13.80
CA GLN A 226 4.40 0.16 14.02
C GLN A 226 3.47 -0.77 13.27
N ASN A 227 2.38 -1.18 13.93
CA ASN A 227 1.41 -2.11 13.38
C ASN A 227 1.99 -3.49 13.00
N LEU A 228 3.08 -3.90 13.66
CA LEU A 228 3.74 -5.16 13.43
C LEU A 228 3.21 -6.22 14.41
N ALA A 229 2.74 -7.37 13.88
CA ALA A 229 2.30 -8.50 14.70
C ALA A 229 3.51 -9.24 15.29
N GLY A 230 4.57 -9.41 14.50
CA GLY A 230 5.79 -10.06 14.95
C GLY A 230 6.59 -10.75 13.85
N TYR A 231 7.46 -11.62 14.30
CA TYR A 231 8.43 -12.35 13.49
C TYR A 231 8.20 -13.85 13.64
N GLU A 232 8.13 -14.56 12.52
CA GLU A 232 8.23 -16.00 12.46
C GLU A 232 9.64 -16.34 11.98
N ILE A 233 10.41 -17.02 12.80
CA ILE A 233 11.76 -17.46 12.49
C ILE A 233 11.66 -18.77 11.74
N GLU A 234 12.11 -18.78 10.49
CA GLU A 234 12.09 -19.96 9.63
C GLU A 234 13.51 -20.46 9.35
N TYR A 235 13.66 -21.78 9.25
CA TYR A 235 14.89 -22.44 8.87
C TYR A 235 14.69 -23.46 7.75
N SER A 236 15.77 -23.78 7.04
CA SER A 236 15.78 -24.75 5.96
C SER A 236 17.12 -25.50 5.90
N PHE A 237 17.09 -26.77 5.47
CA PHE A 237 18.29 -27.55 5.17
C PHE A 237 18.79 -27.39 3.74
N ASN A 238 17.93 -26.96 2.82
CA ASN A 238 18.23 -26.86 1.38
C ASN A 238 18.16 -25.42 0.84
N GLY A 239 17.73 -24.44 1.67
CA GLY A 239 17.54 -23.05 1.27
C GLY A 239 16.26 -22.77 0.47
N VAL A 240 15.42 -23.78 0.27
CA VAL A 240 14.17 -23.69 -0.53
C VAL A 240 12.95 -23.96 0.35
N ASP A 241 12.93 -25.10 1.04
CA ASP A 241 11.83 -25.54 1.90
C ASP A 241 12.06 -25.03 3.31
N PHE A 242 11.31 -24.01 3.70
CA PHE A 242 11.42 -23.40 5.01
C PHE A 242 10.33 -23.88 5.96
N VAL A 243 10.71 -24.15 7.21
CA VAL A 243 9.79 -24.50 8.29
C VAL A 243 10.01 -23.58 9.49
N THR A 244 8.97 -23.36 10.27
CA THR A 244 9.01 -22.47 11.43
C THR A 244 9.84 -23.08 12.57
N ALA A 245 10.83 -22.33 13.05
CA ALA A 245 11.60 -22.65 14.26
C ALA A 245 10.98 -22.04 15.51
N GLY A 246 10.29 -20.91 15.38
CA GLY A 246 9.62 -20.20 16.47
C GLY A 246 9.10 -18.83 16.08
N ASN A 247 8.52 -18.14 17.05
CA ASN A 247 7.91 -16.83 16.85
C ASN A 247 8.40 -15.83 17.91
N LYS A 248 8.44 -14.54 17.56
CA LYS A 248 8.63 -13.40 18.47
C LYS A 248 7.57 -12.36 18.19
N LEU A 249 6.91 -11.88 19.22
CA LEU A 249 6.02 -10.71 19.10
C LEU A 249 6.84 -9.46 18.88
N ALA A 250 6.30 -8.51 18.14
CA ALA A 250 6.88 -7.19 17.97
C ALA A 250 6.70 -6.36 19.24
N GLU A 251 7.72 -5.59 19.60
CA GLU A 251 7.64 -4.64 20.72
C GLU A 251 6.87 -3.38 20.37
N ASN A 252 6.81 -3.08 19.07
CA ASN A 252 6.25 -1.88 18.47
C ASN A 252 6.83 -0.59 19.08
N GLY A 253 6.98 0.44 18.28
CA GLY A 253 7.53 1.72 18.69
C GLY A 253 8.31 2.41 17.59
N THR A 254 8.67 3.67 17.82
CA THR A 254 9.40 4.51 16.85
C THR A 254 10.92 4.36 16.96
N GLY A 255 11.41 3.72 18.01
CA GLY A 255 12.84 3.51 18.26
C GLY A 255 13.39 2.22 17.65
N ASP A 256 14.63 1.93 18.03
CA ASP A 256 15.32 0.70 17.66
C ASP A 256 14.94 -0.42 18.63
N ASN A 257 14.48 -1.54 18.10
CA ASN A 257 14.14 -2.76 18.86
C ASN A 257 15.17 -3.84 18.56
N HIS A 258 15.53 -4.62 19.59
CA HIS A 258 16.55 -5.65 19.52
C HIS A 258 15.95 -7.00 19.92
N TYR A 259 16.13 -8.00 19.07
CA TYR A 259 15.60 -9.32 19.28
C TYR A 259 16.69 -10.38 19.25
N SER A 260 16.46 -11.45 19.99
CA SER A 260 17.24 -12.67 19.88
C SER A 260 16.35 -13.92 19.93
N PHE A 261 16.82 -14.97 19.27
CA PHE A 261 16.18 -16.28 19.29
C PHE A 261 17.23 -17.37 19.26
N GLN A 262 17.07 -18.37 20.11
CA GLN A 262 17.95 -19.55 20.16
C GLN A 262 17.21 -20.74 19.54
N HIS A 263 17.78 -21.30 18.49
CA HIS A 263 17.28 -22.49 17.83
C HIS A 263 18.14 -23.70 18.18
N THR A 264 17.62 -24.58 19.03
CA THR A 264 18.27 -25.84 19.38
C THR A 264 18.04 -26.86 18.27
N ILE A 265 19.08 -27.17 17.53
CA ILE A 265 19.03 -28.11 16.41
C ILE A 265 20.36 -28.82 16.26
N THR A 266 20.32 -30.10 15.94
CA THR A 266 21.48 -30.97 15.77
C THR A 266 21.43 -31.70 14.42
N GLY A 267 22.54 -32.31 14.00
CA GLY A 267 22.55 -33.17 12.81
C GLY A 267 22.62 -32.41 11.47
N PHE A 268 23.11 -31.18 11.48
CA PHE A 268 23.29 -30.40 10.24
C PHE A 268 24.77 -30.09 9.99
N THR A 269 25.11 -29.86 8.72
CA THR A 269 26.37 -29.25 8.28
C THR A 269 26.17 -27.80 7.88
N ARG A 270 25.03 -27.51 7.25
CA ARG A 270 24.59 -26.18 6.81
C ARG A 270 23.11 -25.99 7.09
N LEU A 271 22.74 -24.80 7.57
CA LEU A 271 21.36 -24.36 7.74
C LEU A 271 21.18 -22.98 7.14
N PHE A 272 19.99 -22.76 6.63
CA PHE A 272 19.53 -21.47 6.12
C PHE A 272 18.46 -20.92 7.05
N TYR A 273 18.50 -19.61 7.31
CA TYR A 273 17.52 -18.92 8.15
C TYR A 273 16.97 -17.70 7.44
N ARG A 274 15.70 -17.42 7.66
CA ARG A 274 15.08 -16.16 7.29
C ARG A 274 14.05 -15.74 8.33
N LEU A 275 13.75 -14.45 8.39
CA LEU A 275 12.63 -13.93 9.15
C LEU A 275 11.45 -13.74 8.19
N LYS A 276 10.29 -14.19 8.61
CA LYS A 276 8.99 -13.88 8.03
C LYS A 276 8.34 -12.84 8.94
N ILE A 277 8.28 -11.61 8.47
CA ILE A 277 7.82 -10.43 9.19
C ILE A 277 6.34 -10.27 8.88
N LYS A 278 5.49 -10.25 9.91
CA LYS A 278 4.03 -10.18 9.77
C LYS A 278 3.50 -8.89 10.36
N ASP A 279 2.77 -8.13 9.56
CA ASP A 279 2.03 -6.96 10.02
C ASP A 279 0.69 -7.39 10.66
N MET A 280 0.09 -6.54 11.50
CA MET A 280 -1.23 -6.80 12.10
C MET A 280 -2.34 -6.89 11.06
N ASP A 281 -2.16 -6.28 9.89
CA ASP A 281 -3.08 -6.35 8.76
C ASP A 281 -2.90 -7.61 7.88
N GLY A 282 -1.99 -8.52 8.29
CA GLY A 282 -1.74 -9.81 7.62
C GLY A 282 -0.74 -9.76 6.47
N ARG A 283 -0.13 -8.62 6.17
CA ARG A 283 0.95 -8.54 5.18
C ARG A 283 2.18 -9.29 5.68
N ILE A 284 2.91 -9.85 4.73
CA ILE A 284 4.10 -10.66 5.00
C ILE A 284 5.27 -10.12 4.18
N LYS A 285 6.41 -9.97 4.86
CA LYS A 285 7.72 -9.70 4.24
C LYS A 285 8.72 -10.74 4.69
N TYR A 286 9.75 -10.95 3.88
CA TYR A 286 10.86 -11.84 4.22
C TYR A 286 12.18 -11.07 4.27
N SER A 287 13.03 -11.44 5.24
CA SER A 287 14.43 -10.99 5.26
C SER A 287 15.25 -11.66 4.17
N ALA A 288 16.49 -11.18 3.99
CA ALA A 288 17.51 -11.96 3.32
C ALA A 288 17.71 -13.32 4.02
N ILE A 289 18.13 -14.33 3.25
CA ILE A 289 18.48 -15.66 3.77
C ILE A 289 19.90 -15.63 4.31
N LEU A 290 20.07 -16.05 5.56
CA LEU A 290 21.37 -16.25 6.19
C LEU A 290 21.78 -17.71 6.13
N THR A 291 23.07 -17.97 5.99
CA THR A 291 23.64 -19.32 6.03
C THR A 291 24.47 -19.49 7.31
N VAL A 292 24.25 -20.60 8.00
CA VAL A 292 25.03 -21.01 9.18
C VAL A 292 25.66 -22.36 8.90
N ASP A 293 27.00 -22.36 8.82
CA ASP A 293 27.79 -23.58 8.70
C ASP A 293 28.26 -24.05 10.07
N LYS A 294 28.11 -25.31 10.38
CA LYS A 294 28.67 -25.91 11.59
C LYS A 294 30.16 -26.10 11.36
N LYS A 295 30.99 -25.45 12.16
CA LYS A 295 32.43 -25.76 12.18
C LYS A 295 32.60 -27.21 12.63
N THR A 296 33.07 -28.05 11.75
CA THR A 296 33.57 -29.38 12.12
C THR A 296 34.88 -29.19 12.90
N ASP A 297 34.84 -29.41 14.20
CA ASP A 297 36.08 -29.60 14.91
C ASP A 297 36.75 -30.84 14.30
N ALA A 298 37.91 -30.67 13.71
CA ALA A 298 38.68 -31.77 13.17
C ALA A 298 38.96 -32.75 14.32
N LEU A 299 38.31 -33.89 14.32
CA LEU A 299 38.44 -34.93 15.36
C LEU A 299 39.78 -35.65 15.32
N VAL A 300 40.64 -35.37 14.32
CA VAL A 300 41.93 -36.03 14.15
C VAL A 300 43.00 -34.98 13.87
N LYS A 301 43.94 -34.82 14.80
CA LYS A 301 45.20 -34.14 14.56
C LYS A 301 46.25 -35.24 14.24
N ILE A 302 46.73 -35.26 13.00
CA ILE A 302 47.85 -36.11 12.59
C ILE A 302 49.12 -35.32 12.86
N TYR A 303 49.96 -35.85 13.72
CA TYR A 303 51.30 -35.32 13.96
C TYR A 303 52.30 -36.15 13.14
N PRO A 304 53.31 -35.56 12.48
CA PRO A 304 54.40 -36.30 11.89
C PRO A 304 55.21 -36.97 12.99
N MET A 305 55.43 -38.28 12.89
CA MET A 305 56.39 -38.98 13.76
C MET A 305 57.78 -38.71 13.21
N PRO A 306 58.74 -38.28 14.05
CA PRO A 306 60.14 -38.19 13.63
C PRO A 306 60.64 -39.61 13.34
N ILE A 307 61.17 -39.81 12.14
CA ILE A 307 61.92 -41.02 11.77
C ILE A 307 63.27 -40.90 12.45
N THR A 308 63.60 -41.77 13.41
CA THR A 308 64.94 -41.93 13.99
C THR A 308 65.80 -42.77 13.09
#